data_2c517e4c53ccb6f8f0d4ba9170a925f5
#
_entry.id   2c517e4c53ccb6f8f0d4ba9170a925f5
#
_cell.length_a   1.000
_cell.length_b   1.000
_cell.length_c   1.000
_cell.angle_alpha   90.00
_cell.angle_beta   90.00
_cell.angle_gamma   90.00
#
_symmetry.space_group_name_H-M   'P 1'
#
loop_
_entity.id
_entity.type
_entity.pdbx_description
1 polymer ?
#
loop_
_entity_poly.entity_id
_entity_poly.type
_entity_poly.pdbx_seq_one_letter_code
_entity_poly.pdbx_strand_id
1 'polypeptide(L)'
;MSKGKLGFNQSAIEYYTPKSLVDMFGKFDYDPATTAEQAKRLGIPNYDTKDTDGLKADWSQYGRIWINPPYNIKHLFWDKACETYDKCRNEIYFLCPIEFLTTRRFHDSLDKRKLNVNVALPNGRIKFISWYGMDKKSPAFGSVVVTPTWYIECRISRIEIEN
;
A
#
# COMPACT_ATOMS: atom_id res chain seq x y z
N MET A 1 -31.91 6.56 -13.14
CA MET A 1 -30.64 5.81 -13.29
C MET A 1 -29.82 5.98 -12.03
N SER A 2 -29.75 4.99 -11.20
CA SER A 2 -28.98 4.98 -9.95
C SER A 2 -27.48 4.95 -10.32
N LYS A 3 -26.75 6.01 -9.98
CA LYS A 3 -25.29 5.99 -10.00
C LYS A 3 -24.86 5.02 -8.89
N GLY A 4 -24.40 3.83 -9.28
CA GLY A 4 -23.86 2.86 -8.37
C GLY A 4 -22.72 3.49 -7.59
N LYS A 5 -22.91 3.70 -6.29
CA LYS A 5 -21.82 3.85 -5.34
C LYS A 5 -20.94 2.62 -5.55
N LEU A 6 -19.67 2.81 -5.91
CA LEU A 6 -18.66 1.76 -5.83
C LEU A 6 -18.66 1.30 -4.38
N GLY A 7 -19.41 0.25 -4.11
CA GLY A 7 -19.61 -0.25 -2.76
C GLY A 7 -18.28 -0.80 -2.26
N PHE A 8 -17.68 -0.12 -1.29
CA PHE A 8 -16.81 -0.78 -0.34
C PHE A 8 -17.66 -1.87 0.33
N ASN A 9 -17.48 -3.11 -0.10
CA ASN A 9 -18.18 -4.23 0.50
C ASN A 9 -17.77 -4.30 1.97
N GLN A 10 -18.71 -4.07 2.88
CA GLN A 10 -18.50 -4.10 4.33
C GLN A 10 -18.06 -5.48 4.88
N SER A 11 -17.97 -6.48 4.02
CA SER A 11 -17.47 -7.81 4.35
C SER A 11 -15.97 -8.01 4.10
N ALA A 12 -15.26 -7.02 3.57
CA ALA A 12 -13.81 -7.08 3.50
C ALA A 12 -13.28 -6.89 4.92
N ILE A 13 -12.79 -7.96 5.53
CA ILE A 13 -12.07 -7.91 6.79
C ILE A 13 -10.94 -6.91 6.62
N GLU A 14 -11.05 -5.78 7.30
CA GLU A 14 -9.97 -4.78 7.29
C GLU A 14 -8.79 -5.35 8.06
N TYR A 15 -7.72 -5.65 7.34
CA TYR A 15 -6.48 -6.14 7.92
C TYR A 15 -5.55 -4.96 8.22
N TYR A 16 -5.26 -4.74 9.47
CA TYR A 16 -4.29 -3.75 9.89
C TYR A 16 -2.86 -4.27 9.72
N THR A 17 -2.04 -3.45 9.12
CA THR A 17 -0.61 -3.74 8.97
C THR A 17 0.07 -3.78 10.35
N PRO A 18 0.92 -4.78 10.64
CA PRO A 18 1.76 -4.76 11.84
C PRO A 18 2.69 -3.55 11.85
N LYS A 19 2.76 -2.85 12.99
CA LYS A 19 3.67 -1.71 13.15
C LYS A 19 5.13 -2.09 12.93
N SER A 20 5.54 -3.28 13.38
CA SER A 20 6.89 -3.80 13.17
C SER A 20 7.29 -3.84 11.70
N LEU A 21 6.38 -4.22 10.81
CA LEU A 21 6.65 -4.19 9.37
C LEU A 21 6.88 -2.77 8.85
N VAL A 22 6.01 -1.84 9.23
CA VAL A 22 6.10 -0.44 8.76
C VAL A 22 7.37 0.23 9.30
N ASP A 23 7.71 -0.01 10.56
CA ASP A 23 8.90 0.55 11.22
C ASP A 23 10.21 0.12 10.54
N MET A 24 10.25 -1.03 9.86
CA MET A 24 11.42 -1.48 9.09
C MET A 24 11.80 -0.52 7.96
N PHE A 25 10.83 0.24 7.45
CA PHE A 25 11.03 1.21 6.37
C PHE A 25 11.18 2.65 6.89
N GLY A 26 11.11 2.86 8.20
CA GLY A 26 11.22 4.16 8.84
C GLY A 26 9.89 4.87 9.05
N LYS A 27 9.92 6.20 9.19
CA LYS A 27 8.73 7.00 9.44
C LYS A 27 8.09 7.45 8.13
N PHE A 28 6.76 7.53 8.14
CA PHE A 28 5.95 7.99 7.01
C PHE A 28 5.17 9.24 7.36
N ASP A 29 4.91 10.08 6.36
CA ASP A 29 4.20 11.33 6.52
C ASP A 29 2.70 11.20 6.25
N TYR A 30 2.33 10.21 5.41
CA TYR A 30 0.99 10.08 4.90
C TYR A 30 0.60 8.63 4.56
N ASP A 31 -0.67 8.30 4.79
CA ASP A 31 -1.31 7.05 4.35
C ASP A 31 -2.68 7.37 3.70
N PRO A 32 -2.84 7.20 2.39
CA PRO A 32 -4.08 7.53 1.69
C PRO A 32 -5.19 6.50 1.82
N ALA A 33 -4.98 5.39 2.49
CA ALA A 33 -5.88 4.23 2.49
C ALA A 33 -5.98 3.55 3.86
N THR A 34 -6.30 4.30 4.91
CA THR A 34 -6.26 3.79 6.28
C THR A 34 -7.48 4.23 7.11
N THR A 35 -7.41 4.01 8.41
CA THR A 35 -8.35 4.54 9.40
C THR A 35 -7.59 5.43 10.38
N ALA A 36 -8.32 6.33 11.08
CA ALA A 36 -7.71 7.18 12.11
C ALA A 36 -6.99 6.36 13.20
N GLU A 37 -7.57 5.23 13.59
CA GLU A 37 -6.99 4.33 14.59
C GLU A 37 -5.69 3.71 14.08
N GLN A 38 -5.67 3.19 12.85
CA GLN A 38 -4.50 2.58 12.24
C GLN A 38 -3.38 3.61 12.02
N ALA A 39 -3.70 4.79 11.50
CA ALA A 39 -2.73 5.88 11.31
C ALA A 39 -2.07 6.27 12.65
N LYS A 40 -2.88 6.43 13.70
CA LYS A 40 -2.38 6.71 15.05
C LYS A 40 -1.45 5.59 15.55
N ARG A 41 -1.86 4.34 15.38
CA ARG A 41 -1.07 3.18 15.80
C ARG A 41 0.27 3.07 15.07
N LEU A 42 0.30 3.41 13.78
CA LEU A 42 1.52 3.43 12.97
C LEU A 42 2.36 4.69 13.16
N GLY A 43 1.82 5.72 13.80
CA GLY A 43 2.49 7.02 13.99
C GLY A 43 2.56 7.84 12.70
N ILE A 44 1.58 7.68 11.80
CA ILE A 44 1.47 8.42 10.54
C ILE A 44 0.56 9.64 10.76
N PRO A 45 1.08 10.87 10.66
CA PRO A 45 0.34 12.07 11.09
C PRO A 45 -0.77 12.50 10.12
N ASN A 46 -0.62 12.22 8.82
CA ASN A 46 -1.61 12.60 7.82
C ASN A 46 -2.16 11.35 7.13
N TYR A 47 -3.46 11.32 6.92
CA TYR A 47 -4.11 10.15 6.33
C TYR A 47 -5.45 10.50 5.70
N ASP A 48 -5.88 9.63 4.80
CA ASP A 48 -7.24 9.59 4.29
C ASP A 48 -7.91 8.26 4.60
N THR A 49 -9.22 8.33 4.77
CA THR A 49 -10.08 7.19 5.04
C THR A 49 -11.00 6.93 3.84
N LYS A 50 -11.81 5.89 3.91
CA LYS A 50 -12.86 5.65 2.92
C LYS A 50 -13.84 6.83 2.74
N ASP A 51 -14.00 7.65 3.79
CA ASP A 51 -14.93 8.77 3.78
C ASP A 51 -14.33 10.03 3.14
N THR A 52 -13.03 10.21 3.28
CA THR A 52 -12.28 11.35 2.69
C THR A 52 -11.72 11.05 1.30
N ASP A 53 -11.63 9.77 0.94
CA ASP A 53 -11.21 9.28 -0.38
C ASP A 53 -9.78 9.71 -0.79
N GLY A 54 -8.78 8.98 -0.31
CA GLY A 54 -7.38 9.25 -0.61
C GLY A 54 -7.01 9.23 -2.09
N LEU A 55 -7.84 8.61 -2.97
CA LEU A 55 -7.62 8.70 -4.42
C LEU A 55 -7.87 10.10 -4.97
N LYS A 56 -8.64 10.95 -4.28
CA LYS A 56 -8.87 12.35 -4.65
C LYS A 56 -7.89 13.32 -4.02
N ALA A 57 -7.17 12.89 -2.98
CA ALA A 57 -6.21 13.73 -2.27
C ALA A 57 -4.98 14.07 -3.13
N ASP A 58 -4.35 15.19 -2.84
CA ASP A 58 -3.05 15.55 -3.42
C ASP A 58 -1.90 14.94 -2.60
N TRP A 59 -1.22 13.95 -3.17
CA TRP A 59 -0.11 13.27 -2.52
C TRP A 59 1.23 13.99 -2.69
N SER A 60 1.30 14.98 -3.56
CA SER A 60 2.55 15.68 -3.91
C SER A 60 3.22 16.40 -2.74
N GLN A 61 2.43 16.78 -1.74
CA GLN A 61 2.87 17.51 -0.57
C GLN A 61 3.59 16.65 0.48
N TYR A 62 3.58 15.32 0.32
CA TYR A 62 4.16 14.39 1.30
C TYR A 62 5.45 13.76 0.78
N GLY A 63 6.48 13.68 1.62
CA GLY A 63 7.77 13.10 1.25
C GLY A 63 7.78 11.59 1.24
N ARG A 64 7.16 10.96 2.26
CA ARG A 64 7.15 9.51 2.43
C ARG A 64 5.74 8.99 2.66
N ILE A 65 5.30 8.09 1.79
CA ILE A 65 3.93 7.60 1.74
C ILE A 65 3.91 6.09 1.95
N TRP A 66 3.12 5.64 2.91
CA TRP A 66 2.80 4.23 3.13
C TRP A 66 1.41 3.91 2.60
N ILE A 67 1.24 2.80 1.89
CA ILE A 67 -0.04 2.42 1.32
C ILE A 67 -0.30 0.93 1.52
N ASN A 68 -1.35 0.59 2.25
CA ASN A 68 -1.96 -0.75 2.28
C ASN A 68 -3.40 -0.64 1.76
N PRO A 69 -3.62 -0.63 0.44
CA PRO A 69 -4.92 -0.31 -0.12
C PRO A 69 -5.91 -1.47 0.00
N PRO A 70 -7.24 -1.18 -0.09
CA PRO A 70 -8.25 -2.22 -0.25
C PRO A 70 -7.96 -3.08 -1.49
N TYR A 71 -8.04 -4.41 -1.35
CA TYR A 71 -7.60 -5.35 -2.39
C TYR A 71 -8.33 -5.19 -3.72
N ASN A 72 -9.62 -4.90 -3.71
CA ASN A 72 -10.45 -4.79 -4.90
C ASN A 72 -10.12 -3.57 -5.77
N ILE A 73 -9.57 -2.50 -5.18
CA ILE A 73 -9.21 -1.26 -5.87
C ILE A 73 -7.72 -0.91 -5.78
N LYS A 74 -6.88 -1.85 -5.34
CA LYS A 74 -5.42 -1.62 -5.20
C LYS A 74 -4.76 -1.10 -6.48
N HIS A 75 -5.25 -1.50 -7.64
CA HIS A 75 -4.71 -1.04 -8.92
C HIS A 75 -4.89 0.47 -9.15
N LEU A 76 -5.95 1.08 -8.61
CA LEU A 76 -6.17 2.53 -8.69
C LEU A 76 -5.17 3.28 -7.80
N PHE A 77 -4.93 2.77 -6.58
CA PHE A 77 -3.91 3.33 -5.69
C PHE A 77 -2.51 3.15 -6.26
N TRP A 78 -2.23 2.01 -6.91
CA TRP A 78 -0.94 1.78 -7.55
C TRP A 78 -0.71 2.73 -8.73
N ASP A 79 -1.69 2.94 -9.58
CA ASP A 79 -1.55 3.89 -10.69
C ASP A 79 -1.29 5.30 -10.19
N LYS A 80 -2.00 5.74 -9.14
CA LYS A 80 -1.78 7.03 -8.50
C LYS A 80 -0.40 7.12 -7.83
N ALA A 81 0.07 6.04 -7.20
CA ALA A 81 1.41 5.98 -6.62
C ALA A 81 2.49 6.17 -7.70
N CYS A 82 2.38 5.47 -8.82
CA CYS A 82 3.28 5.61 -9.96
C CYS A 82 3.24 7.03 -10.54
N GLU A 83 2.04 7.61 -10.68
CA GLU A 83 1.87 8.99 -11.16
C GLU A 83 2.52 10.01 -10.22
N THR A 84 2.29 9.87 -8.92
CA THR A 84 2.87 10.77 -7.92
C THR A 84 4.40 10.67 -7.88
N TYR A 85 4.93 9.44 -7.90
CA TYR A 85 6.37 9.23 -7.95
C TYR A 85 6.98 9.82 -9.23
N ASP A 86 6.34 9.63 -10.37
CA ASP A 86 6.81 10.17 -11.65
C ASP A 86 6.93 11.69 -11.64
N LYS A 87 5.96 12.37 -11.04
CA LYS A 87 5.91 13.84 -10.97
C LYS A 87 6.78 14.44 -9.88
N CYS A 88 6.80 13.82 -8.69
CA CYS A 88 7.31 14.45 -7.46
C CYS A 88 8.50 13.76 -6.83
N ARG A 89 8.80 12.52 -7.21
CA ARG A 89 9.90 11.70 -6.63
C ARG A 89 9.75 11.40 -5.14
N ASN A 90 8.51 11.35 -4.66
CA ASN A 90 8.19 10.92 -3.29
C ASN A 90 8.64 9.48 -3.05
N GLU A 91 9.02 9.16 -1.83
CA GLU A 91 9.25 7.77 -1.44
C GLU A 91 7.92 7.08 -1.17
N ILE A 92 7.51 6.15 -2.02
CA ILE A 92 6.22 5.46 -1.91
C ILE A 92 6.43 3.98 -1.67
N TYR A 93 5.84 3.47 -0.58
CA TYR A 93 5.89 2.08 -0.16
C TYR A 93 4.48 1.48 -0.23
N PHE A 94 4.32 0.52 -1.11
CA PHE A 94 3.02 -0.06 -1.45
C PHE A 94 2.98 -1.54 -1.07
N LEU A 95 2.15 -1.88 -0.10
CA LEU A 95 1.94 -3.26 0.34
C LEU A 95 0.86 -3.91 -0.52
N CYS A 96 1.18 -5.05 -1.11
CA CYS A 96 0.23 -5.76 -1.96
C CYS A 96 0.46 -7.28 -1.96
N PRO A 97 -0.53 -8.07 -2.40
CA PRO A 97 -0.34 -9.48 -2.70
C PRO A 97 0.71 -9.67 -3.80
N ILE A 98 1.56 -10.69 -3.65
CA ILE A 98 2.62 -10.97 -4.64
C ILE A 98 2.04 -11.24 -6.04
N GLU A 99 0.86 -11.82 -6.13
CA GLU A 99 0.19 -12.10 -7.40
C GLU A 99 -0.16 -10.82 -8.17
N PHE A 100 -0.30 -9.68 -7.48
CA PHE A 100 -0.56 -8.41 -8.14
C PHE A 100 0.57 -8.00 -9.08
N LEU A 101 1.82 -8.38 -8.77
CA LEU A 101 3.00 -8.07 -9.57
C LEU A 101 2.98 -8.73 -10.96
N THR A 102 2.17 -9.76 -11.14
CA THR A 102 2.03 -10.47 -12.43
C THR A 102 0.82 -9.99 -13.23
N THR A 103 0.06 -9.03 -12.72
CA THR A 103 -1.12 -8.52 -13.41
C THR A 103 -0.77 -7.44 -14.42
N ARG A 104 -1.54 -7.40 -15.52
CA ARG A 104 -1.39 -6.34 -16.53
C ARG A 104 -1.55 -4.95 -15.95
N ARG A 105 -2.50 -4.75 -15.03
CA ARG A 105 -2.74 -3.45 -14.39
C ARG A 105 -1.54 -2.93 -13.60
N PHE A 106 -0.77 -3.83 -12.98
CA PHE A 106 0.46 -3.46 -12.29
C PHE A 106 1.50 -2.93 -13.29
N HIS A 107 1.72 -3.66 -14.38
CA HIS A 107 2.70 -3.30 -15.41
C HIS A 107 2.29 -2.07 -16.21
N ASP A 108 1.02 -1.93 -16.61
CA ASP A 108 0.54 -0.78 -17.36
C ASP A 108 0.82 0.55 -16.63
N SER A 109 0.72 0.58 -15.29
CA SER A 109 1.02 1.77 -14.50
C SER A 109 2.50 2.17 -14.54
N LEU A 110 3.40 1.18 -14.62
CA LEU A 110 4.84 1.39 -14.78
C LEU A 110 5.20 1.79 -16.21
N ASP A 111 4.67 1.07 -17.19
CA ASP A 111 4.99 1.24 -18.61
C ASP A 111 4.61 2.63 -19.13
N LYS A 112 3.45 3.15 -18.73
CA LYS A 112 3.00 4.51 -19.07
C LYS A 112 4.03 5.58 -18.73
N ARG A 113 4.86 5.33 -17.70
CA ARG A 113 5.76 6.31 -17.12
C ARG A 113 7.24 5.88 -17.22
N LYS A 114 7.50 4.75 -17.87
CA LYS A 114 8.84 4.14 -18.00
C LYS A 114 9.52 3.95 -16.64
N LEU A 115 8.72 3.50 -15.66
CA LEU A 115 9.19 3.21 -14.31
C LEU A 115 9.55 1.74 -14.16
N ASN A 116 10.42 1.46 -13.21
CA ASN A 116 10.71 0.16 -12.66
C ASN A 116 10.19 0.07 -11.22
N VAL A 117 10.45 -1.04 -10.56
CA VAL A 117 9.99 -1.28 -9.20
C VAL A 117 11.08 -1.99 -8.38
N ASN A 118 11.26 -1.56 -7.14
CA ASN A 118 11.99 -2.33 -6.14
C ASN A 118 11.01 -3.17 -5.33
N VAL A 119 11.42 -4.35 -4.93
CA VAL A 119 10.57 -5.30 -4.20
C VAL A 119 11.26 -5.72 -2.91
N ALA A 120 10.56 -5.55 -1.78
CA ALA A 120 10.97 -6.12 -0.50
C ALA A 120 10.14 -7.39 -0.24
N LEU A 121 10.85 -8.52 -0.10
CA LEU A 121 10.27 -9.84 0.11
C LEU A 121 10.36 -10.22 1.58
N PRO A 122 9.23 -10.28 2.32
CA PRO A 122 9.22 -10.85 3.66
C PRO A 122 9.63 -12.33 3.65
N ASN A 123 10.34 -12.78 4.69
CA ASN A 123 10.76 -14.16 4.86
C ASN A 123 9.63 -15.11 5.31
N GLY A 124 8.40 -14.62 5.35
CA GLY A 124 7.20 -15.38 5.71
C GLY A 124 5.93 -14.59 5.41
N ARG A 125 4.80 -15.15 5.81
CA ARG A 125 3.52 -14.48 5.67
C ARG A 125 3.35 -13.40 6.73
N ILE A 126 2.95 -12.20 6.31
CA ILE A 126 2.65 -11.11 7.21
C ILE A 126 1.41 -11.47 8.04
N LYS A 127 1.53 -11.41 9.36
CA LYS A 127 0.42 -11.60 10.28
C LYS A 127 -0.28 -10.27 10.51
N PHE A 128 -1.32 -10.04 9.72
CA PHE A 128 -2.15 -8.85 9.90
C PHE A 128 -2.97 -8.92 11.17
N ILE A 129 -3.31 -7.76 11.70
CA ILE A 129 -4.15 -7.62 12.89
C ILE A 129 -5.59 -7.46 12.41
N SER A 130 -6.51 -8.31 12.89
CA SER A 130 -7.94 -8.12 12.61
C SER A 130 -8.47 -6.90 13.35
N TRP A 131 -9.54 -6.26 12.81
CA TRP A 131 -10.23 -5.14 13.43
C TRP A 131 -10.60 -5.39 14.91
N TYR A 132 -10.95 -6.64 15.24
CA TYR A 132 -11.33 -7.01 16.60
C TYR A 132 -10.17 -7.28 17.57
N GLY A 133 -8.92 -7.04 17.14
CA GLY A 133 -7.73 -7.10 18.00
C GLY A 133 -7.34 -8.49 18.49
N MET A 134 -8.05 -9.53 18.11
CA MET A 134 -7.91 -10.84 18.76
C MET A 134 -7.29 -11.94 17.91
N ASP A 135 -7.23 -11.80 16.59
CA ASP A 135 -6.66 -12.84 15.73
C ASP A 135 -5.66 -12.25 14.73
N LYS A 136 -4.40 -12.64 14.88
CA LYS A 136 -3.40 -12.45 13.82
C LYS A 136 -3.70 -13.43 12.71
N LYS A 137 -4.43 -12.99 11.67
CA LYS A 137 -4.69 -13.83 10.50
C LYS A 137 -3.70 -13.50 9.40
N SER A 138 -3.03 -14.53 8.89
CA SER A 138 -2.30 -14.39 7.62
C SER A 138 -3.30 -14.61 6.49
N PRO A 139 -3.34 -13.72 5.48
CA PRO A 139 -4.12 -13.98 4.28
C PRO A 139 -3.60 -15.25 3.58
N ALA A 140 -4.43 -15.85 2.74
CA ALA A 140 -4.07 -17.07 2.01
C ALA A 140 -2.91 -16.88 1.01
N PHE A 141 -2.53 -15.64 0.72
CA PHE A 141 -1.48 -15.26 -0.23
C PHE A 141 -0.30 -14.60 0.48
N GLY A 142 0.88 -14.65 -0.15
CA GLY A 142 2.05 -13.87 0.26
C GLY A 142 1.87 -12.39 -0.07
N SER A 143 2.47 -11.52 0.75
CA SER A 143 2.48 -10.09 0.51
C SER A 143 3.90 -9.58 0.36
N VAL A 144 4.06 -8.53 -0.44
CA VAL A 144 5.33 -7.85 -0.69
C VAL A 144 5.15 -6.35 -0.54
N VAL A 145 6.24 -5.64 -0.26
CA VAL A 145 6.26 -4.17 -0.32
C VAL A 145 7.01 -3.76 -1.57
N VAL A 146 6.38 -2.95 -2.41
CA VAL A 146 6.96 -2.47 -3.66
C VAL A 146 7.09 -0.95 -3.66
N THR A 147 8.13 -0.45 -4.31
CA THR A 147 8.38 0.98 -4.46
C THR A 147 8.66 1.29 -5.93
N PRO A 148 7.94 2.23 -6.57
CA PRO A 148 8.26 2.65 -7.92
C PRO A 148 9.64 3.32 -7.94
N THR A 149 10.36 3.14 -9.02
CA THR A 149 11.71 3.71 -9.18
C THR A 149 12.01 4.05 -10.63
N TRP A 150 12.88 5.01 -10.86
CA TRP A 150 13.43 5.36 -12.19
C TRP A 150 14.68 4.57 -12.55
N TYR A 151 15.29 3.95 -11.54
CA TYR A 151 16.53 3.21 -11.78
C TYR A 151 16.24 1.97 -12.63
N ILE A 152 17.10 1.70 -13.61
CA ILE A 152 17.01 0.54 -14.49
C ILE A 152 17.26 -0.76 -13.70
N GLU A 153 18.09 -0.68 -12.67
CA GLU A 153 18.35 -1.82 -11.80
C GLU A 153 17.24 -1.98 -10.75
N CYS A 154 16.38 -2.94 -10.99
CA CYS A 154 15.41 -3.36 -9.97
C CYS A 154 16.13 -4.08 -8.83
N ARG A 155 15.83 -3.70 -7.60
CA ARG A 155 16.35 -4.37 -6.41
C ARG A 155 15.29 -5.26 -5.80
N ILE A 156 15.66 -6.51 -5.53
CA ILE A 156 14.87 -7.42 -4.70
C ILE A 156 15.63 -7.58 -3.39
N SER A 157 15.03 -7.13 -2.30
CA SER A 157 15.59 -7.23 -0.96
C SER A 157 14.77 -8.21 -0.12
N ARG A 158 15.44 -9.03 0.65
CA ARG A 158 14.78 -9.87 1.66
C ARG A 158 14.64 -9.06 2.96
N ILE A 159 13.50 -9.19 3.60
CA ILE A 159 13.25 -8.59 4.91
C ILE A 159 12.82 -9.67 5.90
N GLU A 160 13.32 -9.59 7.13
CA GLU A 160 12.95 -10.49 8.22
C GLU A 160 11.80 -9.86 8.99
N ILE A 161 10.67 -10.56 9.03
CA ILE A 161 9.51 -10.14 9.82
C ILE A 161 9.46 -10.95 11.11
N GLU A 162 9.14 -10.27 12.20
CA GLU A 162 8.85 -10.92 13.49
C GLU A 162 7.49 -11.65 13.41
N ASN A 163 7.48 -12.93 13.73
CA ASN A 163 6.31 -13.78 13.72
C ASN A 163 5.63 -13.89 15.09
#